data_db9f5e9eb67db7434be4432d8ec0eb58
#
_entry.id   db9f5e9eb67db7434be4432d8ec0eb58
#
_cell.length_a   1.000
_cell.length_b   1.000
_cell.length_c   1.000
_cell.angle_alpha   90.00
_cell.angle_beta   90.00
_cell.angle_gamma   90.00
#
_symmetry.space_group_name_H-M   'P 1'
#
loop_
_entity.id
_entity.type
_entity.pdbx_description
1 polymer ?
#
loop_
_entity_poly.entity_id
_entity_poly.type
_entity_poly.pdbx_seq_one_letter_code
_entity_poly.pdbx_strand_id
1 'polypeptide(L)'
;MLSKRGGIWLFLAIAVVVGAAALLTPRTPQPLSYHHFADKRRWFGVPNFGDVASNILFLVTGLWGLAFLAGKSGRRQFLEPRERWPYFLVFVDLVLTAFGSGYYHLAPDNARLV
;
A
#
# COMPACT_ATOMS: atom_id res chain seq x y z
N MET A 1 12.31 29.76 7.88
CA MET A 1 11.81 28.58 8.60
C MET A 1 10.28 28.61 8.60
N LEU A 2 9.63 27.60 8.02
CA LEU A 2 8.16 27.55 8.00
C LEU A 2 7.63 27.32 9.42
N SER A 3 6.52 27.98 9.78
CA SER A 3 5.83 27.69 11.02
C SER A 3 5.31 26.22 10.98
N LYS A 4 5.08 25.58 12.16
CA LYS A 4 4.53 24.21 12.21
C LYS A 4 3.23 24.08 11.39
N ARG A 5 2.37 25.10 11.42
CA ARG A 5 1.14 25.15 10.60
C ARG A 5 1.45 25.27 9.11
N GLY A 6 2.42 26.11 8.73
CA GLY A 6 2.83 26.28 7.34
C GLY A 6 3.41 24.98 6.75
N GLY A 7 4.19 24.21 7.54
CA GLY A 7 4.69 22.90 7.11
C GLY A 7 3.57 21.89 6.85
N ILE A 8 2.54 21.85 7.70
CA ILE A 8 1.38 20.96 7.51
C ILE A 8 0.62 21.31 6.22
N TRP A 9 0.34 22.60 6.00
CA TRP A 9 -0.36 23.02 4.79
C TRP A 9 0.43 22.74 3.51
N LEU A 10 1.75 22.94 3.55
CA LEU A 10 2.63 22.61 2.42
C LEU A 10 2.59 21.11 2.14
N PHE A 11 2.69 20.26 3.17
CA PHE A 11 2.62 18.81 3.00
C PHE A 11 1.28 18.37 2.42
N LEU A 12 0.16 18.89 2.92
CA LEU A 12 -1.17 18.59 2.40
C LEU A 12 -1.32 19.06 0.94
N ALA A 13 -0.82 20.24 0.60
CA ALA A 13 -0.85 20.75 -0.77
C ALA A 13 -0.06 19.83 -1.72
N ILE A 14 1.14 19.41 -1.32
CA ILE A 14 1.95 18.46 -2.11
C ILE A 14 1.20 17.13 -2.26
N ALA A 15 0.63 16.58 -1.19
CA ALA A 15 -0.11 15.33 -1.25
C ALA A 15 -1.33 15.41 -2.18
N VAL A 16 -2.07 16.53 -2.15
CA VAL A 16 -3.19 16.78 -3.06
C VAL A 16 -2.72 16.88 -4.51
N VAL A 17 -1.65 17.65 -4.76
CA VAL A 17 -1.12 17.81 -6.13
C VAL A 17 -0.62 16.48 -6.70
N VAL A 18 0.14 15.71 -5.91
CA VAL A 18 0.64 14.39 -6.33
C VAL A 18 -0.51 13.42 -6.55
N GLY A 19 -1.48 13.37 -5.64
CA GLY A 19 -2.67 12.53 -5.78
C GLY A 19 -3.50 12.90 -7.01
N ALA A 20 -3.74 14.19 -7.24
CA ALA A 20 -4.45 14.66 -8.43
C ALA A 20 -3.67 14.34 -9.72
N ALA A 21 -2.35 14.54 -9.74
CA ALA A 21 -1.51 14.19 -10.89
C ALA A 21 -1.58 12.69 -11.17
N ALA A 22 -1.52 11.84 -10.16
CA ALA A 22 -1.62 10.39 -10.32
C ALA A 22 -3.00 9.97 -10.90
N LEU A 23 -4.09 10.58 -10.42
CA LEU A 23 -5.45 10.29 -10.90
C LEU A 23 -5.72 10.81 -12.30
N LEU A 24 -5.11 11.93 -12.68
CA LEU A 24 -5.30 12.59 -13.99
C LEU A 24 -4.32 12.09 -15.05
N THR A 25 -3.26 11.38 -14.66
CA THR A 25 -2.30 10.80 -15.60
C THR A 25 -2.99 9.69 -16.41
N PRO A 26 -2.95 9.74 -17.76
CA PRO A 26 -3.50 8.69 -18.59
C PRO A 26 -2.84 7.35 -18.29
N ARG A 27 -3.65 6.30 -18.24
CA ARG A 27 -3.15 4.93 -18.04
C ARG A 27 -2.33 4.52 -19.25
N THR A 28 -1.10 4.05 -19.01
CA THR A 28 -0.23 3.53 -20.08
C THR A 28 -0.34 2.01 -20.10
N PRO A 29 -0.99 1.42 -21.13
CA PRO A 29 -1.07 -0.03 -21.24
C PRO A 29 0.33 -0.64 -21.31
N GLN A 30 0.56 -1.68 -20.54
CA GLN A 30 1.81 -2.43 -20.55
C GLN A 30 1.77 -3.53 -21.63
N PRO A 31 2.91 -3.89 -22.23
CA PRO A 31 3.00 -5.05 -23.11
C PRO A 31 2.52 -6.32 -22.42
N LEU A 32 1.94 -7.26 -23.15
CA LEU A 32 1.47 -8.54 -22.58
C LEU A 32 2.57 -9.28 -21.81
N SER A 33 3.82 -9.17 -22.27
CA SER A 33 4.98 -9.78 -21.58
C SER A 33 5.19 -9.23 -20.17
N TYR A 34 4.77 -8.02 -19.88
CA TYR A 34 4.84 -7.43 -18.53
C TYR A 34 4.00 -8.21 -17.52
N HIS A 35 2.90 -8.81 -17.96
CA HIS A 35 1.99 -9.58 -17.12
C HIS A 35 2.42 -11.06 -16.96
N HIS A 36 3.54 -11.48 -17.58
CA HIS A 36 4.08 -12.82 -17.45
C HIS A 36 5.01 -12.94 -16.25
N PHE A 37 4.45 -13.31 -15.12
CA PHE A 37 5.23 -13.53 -13.89
C PHE A 37 6.00 -14.84 -13.90
N ALA A 38 6.99 -14.93 -13.02
CA ALA A 38 7.83 -16.11 -12.86
C ALA A 38 7.04 -17.31 -12.32
N ASP A 39 6.12 -17.09 -11.37
CA ASP A 39 5.30 -18.17 -10.83
C ASP A 39 4.01 -18.34 -11.63
N LYS A 40 3.91 -19.46 -12.34
CA LYS A 40 2.72 -19.87 -13.10
C LYS A 40 1.99 -21.05 -12.45
N ARG A 41 2.40 -21.46 -11.25
CA ARG A 41 1.83 -22.61 -10.55
C ARG A 41 0.43 -22.28 -10.04
N ARG A 42 -0.46 -23.26 -10.20
CA ARG A 42 -1.77 -23.19 -9.56
C ARG A 42 -1.78 -24.11 -8.35
N TRP A 43 -1.98 -23.55 -7.15
CA TRP A 43 -2.14 -24.30 -5.92
C TRP A 43 -3.45 -23.94 -5.24
N PHE A 44 -4.14 -24.93 -4.67
CA PHE A 44 -5.44 -24.75 -4.00
C PHE A 44 -6.47 -23.96 -4.84
N GLY A 45 -6.41 -24.11 -6.18
CA GLY A 45 -7.29 -23.37 -7.09
C GLY A 45 -6.86 -21.92 -7.38
N VAL A 46 -5.81 -21.42 -6.73
CA VAL A 46 -5.30 -20.05 -6.90
C VAL A 46 -4.23 -20.04 -8.00
N PRO A 47 -4.43 -19.31 -9.11
CA PRO A 47 -3.41 -19.12 -10.14
C PRO A 47 -2.28 -18.23 -9.61
N ASN A 48 -1.07 -18.38 -10.16
CA ASN A 48 0.12 -17.62 -9.76
C ASN A 48 0.32 -17.63 -8.23
N PHE A 49 0.17 -18.82 -7.64
CA PHE A 49 0.03 -18.99 -6.19
C PHE A 49 1.13 -18.31 -5.38
N GLY A 50 2.40 -18.44 -5.80
CA GLY A 50 3.53 -17.83 -5.10
C GLY A 50 3.45 -16.32 -5.09
N ASP A 51 3.07 -15.71 -6.22
CA ASP A 51 2.95 -14.26 -6.34
C ASP A 51 1.76 -13.74 -5.50
N VAL A 52 0.63 -14.47 -5.50
CA VAL A 52 -0.54 -14.13 -4.65
C VAL A 52 -0.20 -14.32 -3.17
N ALA A 53 0.39 -15.46 -2.81
CA ALA A 53 0.68 -15.82 -1.41
C ALA A 53 1.73 -14.90 -0.77
N SER A 54 2.70 -14.39 -1.54
CA SER A 54 3.70 -13.44 -1.03
C SER A 54 3.07 -12.16 -0.46
N ASN A 55 1.89 -11.77 -0.94
CA ASN A 55 1.16 -10.62 -0.41
C ASN A 55 0.62 -10.82 1.02
N ILE A 56 0.56 -12.06 1.50
CA ILE A 56 0.21 -12.35 2.90
C ILE A 56 1.19 -11.69 3.87
N LEU A 57 2.47 -11.57 3.50
CA LEU A 57 3.46 -10.88 4.33
C LEU A 57 3.13 -9.41 4.54
N PHE A 58 2.69 -8.71 3.50
CA PHE A 58 2.22 -7.32 3.61
C PHE A 58 0.98 -7.24 4.51
N LEU A 59 0.02 -8.15 4.33
CA LEU A 59 -1.20 -8.19 5.15
C LEU A 59 -0.88 -8.41 6.63
N VAL A 60 -0.08 -9.42 6.94
CA VAL A 60 0.29 -9.75 8.33
C VAL A 60 1.06 -8.60 8.97
N THR A 61 2.05 -8.03 8.27
CA THR A 61 2.84 -6.90 8.77
C THR A 61 1.96 -5.67 8.99
N GLY A 62 1.09 -5.35 8.03
CA GLY A 62 0.16 -4.22 8.14
C GLY A 62 -0.80 -4.37 9.31
N LEU A 63 -1.49 -5.51 9.42
CA LEU A 63 -2.43 -5.77 10.52
C LEU A 63 -1.74 -5.79 11.87
N TRP A 64 -0.56 -6.42 11.98
CA TRP A 64 0.21 -6.43 13.22
C TRP A 64 0.65 -5.02 13.62
N GLY A 65 1.16 -4.23 12.68
CA GLY A 65 1.53 -2.84 12.93
C GLY A 65 0.36 -2.00 13.41
N LEU A 66 -0.82 -2.13 12.78
CA LEU A 66 -2.04 -1.44 13.22
C LEU A 66 -2.46 -1.87 14.63
N ALA A 67 -2.45 -3.17 14.92
CA ALA A 67 -2.77 -3.71 16.24
C ALA A 67 -1.78 -3.20 17.30
N PHE A 68 -0.47 -3.19 16.97
CA PHE A 68 0.57 -2.64 17.86
C PHE A 68 0.32 -1.15 18.17
N LEU A 69 0.06 -0.32 17.15
CA LEU A 69 -0.21 1.10 17.34
C LEU A 69 -1.49 1.37 18.15
N ALA A 70 -2.50 0.52 18.03
CA ALA A 70 -3.73 0.60 18.81
C ALA A 70 -3.52 0.18 20.27
N GLY A 71 -2.56 -0.70 20.53
CA GLY A 71 -2.27 -1.25 21.85
C GLY A 71 -1.58 -0.26 22.81
N LYS A 72 -1.56 -0.62 24.10
CA LYS A 72 -0.90 0.18 25.13
C LYS A 72 0.61 0.32 24.89
N SER A 73 1.26 -0.73 24.40
CA SER A 73 2.70 -0.73 24.10
C SER A 73 3.06 0.25 22.99
N GLY A 74 2.31 0.23 21.88
CA GLY A 74 2.53 1.15 20.77
C GLY A 74 2.28 2.60 21.16
N ARG A 75 1.23 2.86 21.97
CA ARG A 75 0.94 4.23 22.43
C ARG A 75 2.04 4.83 23.29
N ARG A 76 2.77 4.02 24.03
CA ARG A 76 3.87 4.46 24.92
C ARG A 76 5.18 4.76 24.16
N GLN A 77 5.29 4.38 22.89
CA GLN A 77 6.49 4.65 22.08
C GLN A 77 6.57 6.10 21.59
N PHE A 78 5.48 6.84 21.66
CA PHE A 78 5.36 8.18 21.13
C PHE A 78 5.17 9.19 22.26
N LEU A 79 5.90 10.32 22.19
CA LEU A 79 5.77 11.40 23.13
C LEU A 79 4.43 12.13 22.93
N GLU A 80 4.03 12.33 21.68
CA GLU A 80 2.76 12.93 21.33
C GLU A 80 1.88 11.94 20.52
N PRO A 81 0.56 11.90 20.76
CA PRO A 81 -0.35 11.02 20.01
C PRO A 81 -0.32 11.22 18.51
N ARG A 82 0.03 12.43 18.04
CA ARG A 82 0.09 12.77 16.62
C ARG A 82 1.25 12.12 15.88
N GLU A 83 2.32 11.76 16.56
CA GLU A 83 3.50 11.10 15.98
C GLU A 83 3.18 9.71 15.43
N ARG A 84 2.06 9.11 15.83
CA ARG A 84 1.61 7.80 15.34
C ARG A 84 1.01 7.82 13.94
N TRP A 85 0.53 8.96 13.46
CA TRP A 85 -0.20 9.03 12.18
C TRP A 85 0.61 8.58 10.97
N PRO A 86 1.89 8.96 10.79
CA PRO A 86 2.69 8.46 9.68
C PRO A 86 2.80 6.94 9.68
N TYR A 87 3.02 6.34 10.84
CA TYR A 87 3.12 4.87 10.97
C TYR A 87 1.78 4.18 10.71
N PHE A 88 0.68 4.79 11.18
CA PHE A 88 -0.66 4.29 10.87
C PHE A 88 -0.92 4.27 9.37
N LEU A 89 -0.57 5.32 8.65
CA LEU A 89 -0.73 5.39 7.20
C LEU A 89 0.12 4.32 6.49
N VAL A 90 1.37 4.11 6.92
CA VAL A 90 2.24 3.07 6.35
C VAL A 90 1.62 1.68 6.54
N PHE A 91 1.10 1.36 7.73
CA PHE A 91 0.51 0.05 7.96
C PHE A 91 -0.83 -0.14 7.23
N VAL A 92 -1.63 0.92 7.08
CA VAL A 92 -2.83 0.89 6.23
C VAL A 92 -2.43 0.65 4.78
N ASP A 93 -1.39 1.33 4.27
CA ASP A 93 -0.89 1.15 2.91
C ASP A 93 -0.43 -0.30 2.66
N LEU A 94 0.28 -0.91 3.60
CA LEU A 94 0.66 -2.32 3.50
C LEU A 94 -0.56 -3.25 3.39
N VAL A 95 -1.62 -3.00 4.15
CA VAL A 95 -2.88 -3.77 4.05
C VAL A 95 -3.52 -3.57 2.67
N LEU A 96 -3.63 -2.33 2.21
CA LEU A 96 -4.20 -2.02 0.89
C LEU A 96 -3.36 -2.63 -0.24
N THR A 97 -2.03 -2.56 -0.14
CA THR A 97 -1.10 -3.18 -1.08
C THR A 97 -1.29 -4.70 -1.14
N ALA A 98 -1.48 -5.36 0.01
CA ALA A 98 -1.73 -6.80 0.04
C ALA A 98 -2.97 -7.19 -0.80
N PHE A 99 -4.06 -6.43 -0.70
CA PHE A 99 -5.27 -6.67 -1.47
C PHE A 99 -5.13 -6.27 -2.94
N GLY A 100 -4.60 -5.08 -3.22
CA GLY A 100 -4.43 -4.58 -4.59
C GLY A 100 -3.48 -5.44 -5.41
N SER A 101 -2.31 -5.74 -4.86
CA SER A 101 -1.32 -6.60 -5.51
C SER A 101 -1.82 -8.05 -5.63
N GLY A 102 -2.41 -8.60 -4.57
CA GLY A 102 -3.00 -9.94 -4.61
C GLY A 102 -4.09 -10.06 -5.69
N TYR A 103 -4.97 -9.07 -5.81
CA TYR A 103 -6.00 -9.00 -6.84
C TYR A 103 -5.42 -8.96 -8.26
N TYR A 104 -4.35 -8.16 -8.45
CA TYR A 104 -3.66 -8.10 -9.73
C TYR A 104 -3.04 -9.45 -10.10
N HIS A 105 -2.35 -10.12 -9.18
CA HIS A 105 -1.69 -11.40 -9.43
C HIS A 105 -2.66 -12.57 -9.68
N LEU A 106 -3.92 -12.48 -9.23
CA LEU A 106 -4.93 -13.50 -9.55
C LEU A 106 -5.22 -13.61 -11.05
N ALA A 107 -5.22 -12.50 -11.79
CA ALA A 107 -5.37 -12.50 -13.24
C ALA A 107 -4.69 -11.23 -13.79
N PRO A 108 -3.37 -11.30 -14.05
CA PRO A 108 -2.58 -10.16 -14.45
C PRO A 108 -2.99 -9.64 -15.83
N ASP A 109 -3.51 -8.43 -15.87
CA ASP A 109 -3.86 -7.72 -17.10
C ASP A 109 -3.81 -6.19 -16.88
N ASN A 110 -3.92 -5.42 -17.96
CA ASN A 110 -3.89 -3.98 -17.88
C ASN A 110 -5.08 -3.38 -17.12
N ALA A 111 -6.22 -4.07 -17.06
CA ALA A 111 -7.40 -3.58 -16.37
C ALA A 111 -7.24 -3.65 -14.84
N ARG A 112 -6.43 -4.60 -14.35
CA ARG A 112 -6.16 -4.81 -12.91
C ARG A 112 -4.88 -4.15 -12.42
N LEU A 113 -4.03 -3.70 -13.32
CA LEU A 113 -2.76 -3.05 -12.99
C LEU A 113 -2.96 -1.65 -12.37
N VAL A 114 -4.14 -1.10 -12.45
CA VAL A 114 -4.45 0.29 -12.09
C VAL A 114 -5.02 0.39 -10.68
#